data_854530bd3be3c6de10abbf524629af56
#
_entry.id   854530bd3be3c6de10abbf524629af56
#
_cell.length_a   1.000
_cell.length_b   1.000
_cell.length_c   1.000
_cell.angle_alpha   90.00
_cell.angle_beta   90.00
_cell.angle_gamma   90.00
#
_symmetry.space_group_name_H-M   'P 1'
#
loop_
_entity.id
_entity.type
_entity.pdbx_description
1 polymer ?
#
loop_
_entity_poly.entity_id
_entity_poly.type
_entity_poly.pdbx_seq_one_letter_code
_entity_poly.pdbx_strand_id
1 'polypeptide(L)'
;RRSSDLVTFDRKYKKDAFYAYKAWLSHEPFVHICGKRYVNRVEEKTKITVYSNFPEVTLYLNGQEYEKQVSDEHFFYFTVPNKGETIITAKAGACKDQSFIRKTEKFDEAYRLKEKGAVLNWFDIEEAPGYYSLNDKVSEILKSKQGKALFEHILGTLLNRNVETQDETAKKKAEDMMQMLGSFTVLRMINTMGAIGEKMTKEQLLELNSRLNQIQREN
;
A
#
# COMPACT_ATOMS: atom_id res chain seq x y z
N ARG A 1 1.69 -3.97 -5.93
CA ARG A 1 1.61 -5.32 -5.29
C ARG A 1 0.18 -5.51 -4.82
N ARG A 2 -0.55 -6.47 -5.37
CA ARG A 2 -1.89 -6.81 -4.87
C ARG A 2 -1.76 -7.43 -3.48
N SER A 3 -2.50 -6.93 -2.51
CA SER A 3 -2.53 -7.48 -1.14
C SER A 3 -3.11 -8.90 -1.10
N SER A 4 -3.90 -9.27 -2.11
CA SER A 4 -4.56 -10.56 -2.27
C SER A 4 -3.66 -11.72 -2.71
N ASP A 5 -2.41 -11.47 -3.09
CA ASP A 5 -1.52 -12.56 -3.50
C ASP A 5 -1.14 -13.44 -2.30
N LEU A 6 -1.32 -14.76 -2.44
CA LEU A 6 -1.02 -15.74 -1.39
C LEU A 6 0.48 -15.97 -1.18
N VAL A 7 1.29 -15.64 -2.18
CA VAL A 7 2.75 -15.78 -2.17
C VAL A 7 3.42 -14.46 -2.52
N THR A 8 4.72 -14.34 -2.27
CA THR A 8 5.50 -13.19 -2.74
C THR A 8 5.63 -13.20 -4.26
N PHE A 9 5.94 -12.05 -4.87
CA PHE A 9 6.07 -11.90 -6.33
C PHE A 9 7.10 -12.88 -6.93
N ASP A 10 8.20 -13.13 -6.22
CA ASP A 10 9.23 -14.08 -6.58
C ASP A 10 8.88 -15.55 -6.26
N ARG A 11 7.66 -15.78 -5.73
CA ARG A 11 7.10 -17.08 -5.32
C ARG A 11 7.92 -17.86 -4.27
N LYS A 12 8.90 -17.19 -3.64
CA LYS A 12 9.77 -17.85 -2.64
C LYS A 12 9.11 -18.01 -1.27
N TYR A 13 8.19 -17.10 -0.91
CA TYR A 13 7.59 -17.10 0.43
C TYR A 13 6.08 -17.14 0.35
N LYS A 14 5.49 -17.99 1.18
CA LYS A 14 4.05 -18.05 1.46
C LYS A 14 3.71 -16.95 2.46
N LYS A 15 2.63 -16.20 2.20
CA LYS A 15 2.10 -15.18 3.14
C LYS A 15 1.14 -15.84 4.13
N ASP A 16 0.82 -15.14 5.24
CA ASP A 16 -0.16 -15.65 6.21
C ASP A 16 -1.51 -15.98 5.56
N ALA A 17 -1.94 -15.21 4.55
CA ALA A 17 -3.13 -15.50 3.77
C ALA A 17 -3.10 -16.89 3.10
N PHE A 18 -1.94 -17.41 2.67
CA PHE A 18 -1.83 -18.77 2.16
C PHE A 18 -2.23 -19.81 3.22
N TYR A 19 -1.79 -19.62 4.45
CA TYR A 19 -2.07 -20.54 5.55
C TYR A 19 -3.51 -20.44 6.03
N ALA A 20 -4.15 -19.25 5.92
CA ALA A 20 -5.57 -19.11 6.15
C ALA A 20 -6.40 -19.99 5.18
N TYR A 21 -6.10 -19.92 3.88
CA TYR A 21 -6.74 -20.81 2.89
C TYR A 21 -6.37 -22.27 3.10
N LYS A 22 -5.11 -22.58 3.46
CA LYS A 22 -4.69 -23.95 3.75
C LYS A 22 -5.49 -24.54 4.91
N ALA A 23 -5.87 -23.76 5.93
CA ALA A 23 -6.63 -24.22 7.07
C ALA A 23 -8.01 -24.77 6.68
N TRP A 24 -8.65 -24.17 5.68
CA TRP A 24 -9.97 -24.59 5.20
C TRP A 24 -9.93 -25.64 4.09
N LEU A 25 -8.91 -25.61 3.25
CA LEU A 25 -8.90 -26.37 2.00
C LEU A 25 -7.98 -27.59 2.01
N SER A 26 -7.08 -27.71 2.99
CA SER A 26 -6.10 -28.79 3.03
C SER A 26 -6.38 -29.80 4.15
N HIS A 27 -6.27 -31.08 3.83
CA HIS A 27 -6.29 -32.18 4.81
C HIS A 27 -4.89 -32.46 5.40
N GLU A 28 -3.83 -31.83 4.87
CA GLU A 28 -2.48 -31.98 5.40
C GLU A 28 -2.39 -31.28 6.77
N PRO A 29 -2.06 -32.01 7.85
CA PRO A 29 -1.97 -31.46 9.20
C PRO A 29 -0.94 -30.33 9.26
N PHE A 30 -1.31 -29.20 9.88
CA PHE A 30 -0.38 -28.08 10.08
C PHE A 30 -0.83 -27.15 11.22
N VAL A 31 0.12 -26.35 11.71
CA VAL A 31 -0.12 -25.17 12.55
C VAL A 31 0.80 -24.05 12.06
N HIS A 32 0.33 -22.81 12.03
CA HIS A 32 1.10 -21.66 11.55
C HIS A 32 0.83 -20.43 12.41
N ILE A 33 1.90 -19.85 12.97
CA ILE A 33 1.87 -18.56 13.67
C ILE A 33 1.99 -17.44 12.66
N CYS A 34 1.03 -16.51 12.65
CA CYS A 34 1.01 -15.37 11.75
C CYS A 34 1.92 -14.23 12.22
N GLY A 35 2.29 -13.36 11.30
CA GLY A 35 3.01 -12.12 11.61
C GLY A 35 4.45 -12.32 12.07
N LYS A 36 5.13 -13.40 11.68
CA LYS A 36 6.52 -13.72 12.09
C LYS A 36 7.54 -12.63 11.79
N ARG A 37 7.24 -11.73 10.85
CA ARG A 37 8.12 -10.58 10.52
C ARG A 37 7.96 -9.42 11.48
N TYR A 38 6.85 -9.34 12.21
CA TYR A 38 6.60 -8.30 13.21
C TYR A 38 7.18 -8.74 14.55
N VAL A 39 8.49 -8.67 14.65
CA VAL A 39 9.27 -9.11 15.81
C VAL A 39 9.29 -8.04 16.90
N ASN A 40 9.68 -6.81 16.57
CA ASN A 40 9.80 -5.70 17.51
C ASN A 40 8.43 -5.08 17.77
N ARG A 41 7.95 -5.15 18.99
CA ARG A 41 6.60 -4.69 19.38
C ARG A 41 6.66 -3.74 20.57
N VAL A 42 5.88 -2.65 20.50
CA VAL A 42 5.88 -1.60 21.51
C VAL A 42 4.76 -1.75 22.55
N GLU A 43 3.72 -2.54 22.24
CA GLU A 43 2.58 -2.76 23.11
C GLU A 43 2.98 -3.64 24.32
N GLU A 44 2.33 -3.47 25.46
CA GLU A 44 2.54 -4.32 26.65
C GLU A 44 1.89 -5.71 26.51
N LYS A 45 0.79 -5.76 25.76
CA LYS A 45 0.11 -7.00 25.36
C LYS A 45 0.00 -7.03 23.86
N THR A 46 0.25 -8.17 23.28
CA THR A 46 0.23 -8.32 21.83
C THR A 46 -0.63 -9.49 21.39
N LYS A 47 -1.33 -9.32 20.27
CA LYS A 47 -2.17 -10.36 19.68
C LYS A 47 -1.31 -11.30 18.85
N ILE A 48 -1.43 -12.61 19.10
CA ILE A 48 -0.85 -13.69 18.31
C ILE A 48 -1.99 -14.42 17.61
N THR A 49 -1.94 -14.43 16.29
CA THR A 49 -2.90 -15.19 15.47
C THR A 49 -2.25 -16.48 15.01
N VAL A 50 -2.96 -17.58 15.13
CA VAL A 50 -2.52 -18.91 14.70
C VAL A 50 -3.57 -19.50 13.77
N TYR A 51 -3.13 -20.10 12.67
CA TYR A 51 -3.98 -20.86 11.75
C TYR A 51 -3.64 -22.33 11.83
N SER A 52 -4.67 -23.16 11.88
CA SER A 52 -4.51 -24.62 11.91
C SER A 52 -5.77 -25.32 11.37
N ASN A 53 -5.62 -26.47 10.76
CA ASN A 53 -6.75 -27.35 10.46
C ASN A 53 -7.08 -28.35 11.59
N PHE A 54 -6.42 -28.20 12.73
CA PHE A 54 -6.85 -28.89 13.95
C PHE A 54 -7.91 -28.07 14.70
N PRO A 55 -8.84 -28.73 15.42
CA PRO A 55 -9.86 -28.03 16.21
C PRO A 55 -9.29 -27.35 17.46
N GLU A 56 -8.09 -27.70 17.87
CA GLU A 56 -7.46 -27.27 19.11
C GLU A 56 -5.99 -26.85 18.86
N VAL A 57 -5.59 -25.73 19.48
CA VAL A 57 -4.21 -25.22 19.48
C VAL A 57 -3.81 -24.85 20.88
N THR A 58 -2.62 -25.29 21.32
CA THR A 58 -1.99 -24.88 22.57
C THR A 58 -0.81 -23.96 22.31
N LEU A 59 -0.81 -22.79 22.94
CA LEU A 59 0.27 -21.82 22.87
C LEU A 59 1.20 -21.96 24.07
N TYR A 60 2.50 -21.87 23.81
CA TYR A 60 3.57 -21.89 24.81
C TYR A 60 4.39 -20.60 24.70
N LEU A 61 4.77 -20.04 25.84
CA LEU A 61 5.69 -18.91 25.95
C LEU A 61 6.97 -19.37 26.66
N ASN A 62 8.11 -19.22 26.00
CA ASN A 62 9.41 -19.67 26.52
C ASN A 62 9.42 -21.13 27.02
N GLY A 63 8.65 -21.98 26.35
CA GLY A 63 8.53 -23.40 26.66
C GLY A 63 7.50 -23.75 27.73
N GLN A 64 6.90 -22.79 28.43
CA GLN A 64 5.82 -23.00 29.38
C GLN A 64 4.47 -22.89 28.68
N GLU A 65 3.54 -23.80 28.99
CA GLU A 65 2.18 -23.74 28.48
C GLU A 65 1.51 -22.45 28.96
N TYR A 66 0.91 -21.74 28.02
CA TYR A 66 0.28 -20.45 28.31
C TYR A 66 -1.24 -20.52 28.23
N GLU A 67 -1.77 -20.95 27.09
CA GLU A 67 -3.21 -20.99 26.84
C GLU A 67 -3.54 -22.04 25.78
N LYS A 68 -4.70 -22.68 25.93
CA LYS A 68 -5.26 -23.63 25.01
C LYS A 68 -6.58 -23.07 24.48
N GLN A 69 -6.77 -23.10 23.15
CA GLN A 69 -8.01 -22.67 22.52
C GLN A 69 -8.57 -23.74 21.58
N VAL A 70 -9.91 -23.78 21.50
CA VAL A 70 -10.67 -24.61 20.58
C VAL A 70 -11.43 -23.70 19.64
N SER A 71 -11.43 -24.00 18.33
CA SER A 71 -12.12 -23.22 17.32
C SER A 71 -12.50 -24.06 16.11
N ASP A 72 -13.75 -23.95 15.68
CA ASP A 72 -14.23 -24.55 14.43
C ASP A 72 -13.93 -23.71 13.20
N GLU A 73 -13.49 -22.46 13.40
CA GLU A 73 -13.14 -21.51 12.34
C GLU A 73 -11.69 -21.63 11.86
N HIS A 74 -10.90 -22.55 12.43
CA HIS A 74 -9.47 -22.75 12.10
C HIS A 74 -8.57 -21.56 12.42
N PHE A 75 -9.09 -20.50 13.07
CA PHE A 75 -8.39 -19.30 13.49
C PHE A 75 -8.38 -19.18 15.00
N PHE A 76 -7.20 -19.00 15.58
CA PHE A 76 -6.98 -18.91 17.02
C PHE A 76 -6.32 -17.59 17.37
N TYR A 77 -6.84 -16.88 18.36
CA TYR A 77 -6.41 -15.54 18.74
C TYR A 77 -5.99 -15.46 20.19
N PHE A 78 -4.71 -15.41 20.43
CA PHE A 78 -4.14 -15.31 21.77
C PHE A 78 -3.72 -13.88 22.07
N THR A 79 -3.91 -13.43 23.31
CA THR A 79 -3.37 -12.16 23.80
C THR A 79 -2.27 -12.46 24.80
N VAL A 80 -1.02 -12.20 24.43
CA VAL A 80 0.14 -12.56 25.25
C VAL A 80 0.84 -11.31 25.81
N PRO A 81 1.43 -11.39 27.03
CA PRO A 81 2.24 -10.29 27.54
C PRO A 81 3.52 -10.15 26.70
N ASN A 82 3.91 -8.91 26.43
CA ASN A 82 5.10 -8.58 25.69
C ASN A 82 6.16 -8.01 26.66
N LYS A 83 6.92 -8.91 27.29
CA LYS A 83 7.94 -8.55 28.29
C LYS A 83 9.30 -9.07 27.86
N GLY A 84 10.13 -8.17 27.32
CA GLY A 84 11.46 -8.55 26.84
C GLY A 84 11.42 -9.45 25.60
N GLU A 85 12.23 -10.49 25.57
CA GLU A 85 12.29 -11.46 24.48
C GLU A 85 11.44 -12.69 24.82
N THR A 86 10.56 -13.09 23.89
CA THR A 86 9.64 -14.21 24.10
C THR A 86 9.62 -15.11 22.87
N ILE A 87 9.92 -16.38 23.08
CA ILE A 87 9.72 -17.45 22.10
C ILE A 87 8.30 -17.94 22.23
N ILE A 88 7.56 -17.85 21.13
CA ILE A 88 6.19 -18.31 21.02
C ILE A 88 6.19 -19.64 20.27
N THR A 89 5.59 -20.67 20.84
CA THR A 89 5.40 -21.96 20.19
C THR A 89 3.92 -22.29 20.15
N ALA A 90 3.40 -22.60 18.97
CA ALA A 90 2.06 -23.16 18.81
C ALA A 90 2.16 -24.65 18.51
N LYS A 91 1.34 -25.46 19.18
CA LYS A 91 1.23 -26.91 18.95
C LYS A 91 -0.21 -27.28 18.63
N ALA A 92 -0.39 -28.16 17.64
CA ALA A 92 -1.67 -28.75 17.27
C ALA A 92 -1.42 -30.19 16.83
N GLY A 93 -1.93 -31.17 17.58
CA GLY A 93 -1.58 -32.57 17.40
C GLY A 93 -0.05 -32.80 17.44
N ALA A 94 0.49 -33.42 16.39
CA ALA A 94 1.94 -33.61 16.23
C ALA A 94 2.66 -32.40 15.58
N CYS A 95 1.91 -31.39 15.12
CA CYS A 95 2.45 -30.21 14.44
C CYS A 95 2.93 -29.16 15.44
N LYS A 96 4.03 -28.48 15.08
CA LYS A 96 4.64 -27.41 15.88
C LYS A 96 5.08 -26.28 14.97
N ASP A 97 4.84 -25.04 15.38
CA ASP A 97 5.42 -23.85 14.74
C ASP A 97 5.96 -22.88 15.80
N GLN A 98 6.96 -22.10 15.44
CA GLN A 98 7.61 -21.16 16.35
C GLN A 98 7.73 -19.78 15.74
N SER A 99 7.63 -18.79 16.60
CA SER A 99 7.90 -17.37 16.32
C SER A 99 8.62 -16.73 17.49
N PHE A 100 9.13 -15.55 17.26
CA PHE A 100 9.86 -14.77 18.25
C PHE A 100 9.33 -13.34 18.26
N ILE A 101 9.13 -12.78 19.47
CA ILE A 101 8.77 -11.37 19.65
C ILE A 101 9.73 -10.74 20.67
N ARG A 102 9.91 -9.42 20.53
CA ARG A 102 10.76 -8.61 21.42
C ARG A 102 10.03 -7.32 21.78
N LYS A 103 9.99 -7.00 23.07
CA LYS A 103 9.54 -5.69 23.57
C LYS A 103 10.56 -4.63 23.18
N THR A 104 10.10 -3.53 22.58
CA THR A 104 10.91 -2.34 22.28
C THR A 104 10.21 -1.10 22.78
N GLU A 105 10.97 -0.06 23.15
CA GLU A 105 10.41 1.21 23.59
C GLU A 105 9.92 2.06 22.41
N LYS A 106 10.58 1.94 21.27
CA LYS A 106 10.27 2.71 20.06
C LYS A 106 9.75 1.80 18.98
N PHE A 107 8.73 2.30 18.24
CA PHE A 107 8.19 1.62 17.08
C PHE A 107 9.26 1.53 15.99
N ASP A 108 9.38 0.35 15.39
CA ASP A 108 10.28 0.12 14.26
C ASP A 108 9.61 0.60 12.97
N GLU A 109 10.07 1.74 12.45
CA GLU A 109 9.52 2.35 11.22
C GLU A 109 9.62 1.45 9.98
N ALA A 110 10.45 0.39 10.02
CA ALA A 110 10.50 -0.60 8.94
C ALA A 110 9.18 -1.38 8.78
N TYR A 111 8.37 -1.45 9.83
CA TYR A 111 7.03 -2.08 9.78
C TYR A 111 5.94 -1.15 9.25
N ARG A 112 6.19 0.15 9.21
CA ARG A 112 5.23 1.09 8.65
C ARG A 112 5.09 0.84 7.15
N LEU A 113 3.85 0.67 6.73
CA LEU A 113 3.56 0.57 5.31
C LEU A 113 3.95 1.91 4.65
N LYS A 114 5.02 1.93 3.89
CA LYS A 114 5.32 3.07 3.04
C LYS A 114 4.28 3.06 1.92
N GLU A 115 3.28 3.90 2.05
CA GLU A 115 2.31 4.13 0.99
C GLU A 115 3.08 4.69 -0.21
N LYS A 116 3.26 3.85 -1.20
CA LYS A 116 3.76 4.29 -2.50
C LYS A 116 2.60 4.95 -3.21
N GLY A 117 2.50 6.26 -3.09
CA GLY A 117 1.54 7.12 -3.77
C GLY A 117 0.14 6.51 -3.95
N ALA A 118 -0.87 7.13 -3.43
CA ALA A 118 -2.24 6.66 -3.58
C ALA A 118 -2.60 6.61 -5.07
N VAL A 119 -3.10 5.48 -5.53
CA VAL A 119 -3.80 5.43 -6.81
C VAL A 119 -5.20 5.97 -6.54
N LEU A 120 -5.46 7.21 -6.90
CA LEU A 120 -6.82 7.73 -6.97
C LEU A 120 -7.51 7.09 -8.17
N ASN A 121 -8.71 6.57 -7.95
CA ASN A 121 -9.56 6.13 -9.03
C ASN A 121 -10.29 7.35 -9.63
N TRP A 122 -10.66 7.28 -10.90
CA TRP A 122 -11.36 8.37 -11.58
C TRP A 122 -12.67 8.78 -10.90
N PHE A 123 -13.35 7.85 -10.21
CA PHE A 123 -14.60 8.10 -9.48
C PHE A 123 -14.40 8.74 -8.09
N ASP A 124 -13.16 8.82 -7.59
CA ASP A 124 -12.83 9.53 -6.35
C ASP A 124 -12.57 11.03 -6.60
N ILE A 125 -12.64 11.48 -7.87
CA ILE A 125 -12.37 12.85 -8.28
C ILE A 125 -13.68 13.62 -8.32
N GLU A 126 -13.77 14.69 -7.51
CA GLU A 126 -14.89 15.64 -7.59
C GLU A 126 -14.81 16.44 -8.89
N GLU A 127 -15.90 16.44 -9.66
CA GLU A 127 -16.06 17.20 -10.89
C GLU A 127 -17.08 18.33 -10.68
N ALA A 128 -16.60 19.57 -10.65
CA ALA A 128 -17.49 20.73 -10.62
C ALA A 128 -18.04 21.00 -12.03
N PRO A 129 -19.38 21.09 -12.23
CA PRO A 129 -19.96 21.37 -13.55
C PRO A 129 -19.44 22.66 -14.16
N GLY A 130 -18.89 22.60 -15.36
CA GLY A 130 -18.34 23.76 -16.07
C GLY A 130 -16.89 24.12 -15.71
N TYR A 131 -16.23 23.35 -14.86
CA TYR A 131 -14.84 23.53 -14.50
C TYR A 131 -14.00 22.32 -14.90
N TYR A 132 -12.68 22.50 -14.93
CA TYR A 132 -11.74 21.40 -15.20
C TYR A 132 -11.53 20.52 -13.95
N SER A 133 -11.20 19.25 -14.20
CA SER A 133 -10.86 18.26 -13.18
C SER A 133 -9.65 17.40 -13.59
N LEU A 134 -9.17 16.53 -12.73
CA LEU A 134 -8.13 15.55 -13.06
C LEU A 134 -8.58 14.51 -14.10
N ASN A 135 -9.90 14.38 -14.34
CA ASN A 135 -10.47 13.47 -15.35
C ASN A 135 -10.52 14.09 -16.74
N ASP A 136 -10.27 15.39 -16.88
CA ASP A 136 -10.22 16.05 -18.18
C ASP A 136 -8.92 15.73 -18.92
N LYS A 137 -9.00 15.78 -20.25
CA LYS A 137 -7.82 15.59 -21.10
C LYS A 137 -6.86 16.76 -20.96
N VAL A 138 -5.57 16.45 -20.98
CA VAL A 138 -4.51 17.45 -20.96
C VAL A 138 -4.69 18.47 -22.10
N SER A 139 -5.06 18.01 -23.32
CA SER A 139 -5.29 18.87 -24.47
C SER A 139 -6.44 19.88 -24.27
N GLU A 140 -7.43 19.55 -23.45
CA GLU A 140 -8.54 20.47 -23.14
C GLU A 140 -8.12 21.54 -22.13
N ILE A 141 -7.40 21.14 -21.10
CA ILE A 141 -6.89 22.06 -20.09
C ILE A 141 -5.88 23.06 -20.68
N LEU A 142 -5.06 22.61 -21.64
CA LEU A 142 -4.09 23.46 -22.30
C LEU A 142 -4.69 24.54 -23.22
N LYS A 143 -5.99 24.47 -23.56
CA LYS A 143 -6.69 25.54 -24.28
C LYS A 143 -6.84 26.80 -23.42
N SER A 144 -7.05 26.62 -22.13
CA SER A 144 -7.15 27.72 -21.15
C SER A 144 -5.78 28.25 -20.76
N LYS A 145 -5.64 29.58 -20.72
CA LYS A 145 -4.40 30.26 -20.28
C LYS A 145 -4.02 29.88 -18.83
N GLN A 146 -5.03 29.79 -17.95
CA GLN A 146 -4.84 29.41 -16.56
C GLN A 146 -4.52 27.91 -16.43
N GLY A 147 -5.18 27.07 -17.23
CA GLY A 147 -4.91 25.64 -17.30
C GLY A 147 -3.50 25.33 -17.76
N LYS A 148 -3.01 26.06 -18.78
CA LYS A 148 -1.64 25.93 -19.28
C LYS A 148 -0.60 26.28 -18.22
N ALA A 149 -0.79 27.40 -17.49
CA ALA A 149 0.12 27.81 -16.41
C ALA A 149 0.16 26.78 -15.25
N LEU A 150 -1.02 26.26 -14.86
CA LEU A 150 -1.10 25.22 -13.84
C LEU A 150 -0.40 23.92 -14.28
N PHE A 151 -0.58 23.55 -15.56
CA PHE A 151 0.03 22.35 -16.12
C PHE A 151 1.56 22.45 -16.21
N GLU A 152 2.11 23.61 -16.60
CA GLU A 152 3.55 23.88 -16.60
C GLU A 152 4.14 23.77 -15.19
N HIS A 153 3.42 24.26 -14.17
CA HIS A 153 3.80 24.10 -12.78
C HIS A 153 3.85 22.63 -12.34
N ILE A 154 2.84 21.84 -12.71
CA ILE A 154 2.78 20.40 -12.44
C ILE A 154 3.97 19.67 -13.07
N LEU A 155 4.23 19.94 -14.35
CA LEU A 155 5.36 19.33 -15.06
C LEU A 155 6.71 19.71 -14.42
N GLY A 156 6.89 20.97 -14.04
CA GLY A 156 8.08 21.43 -13.32
C GLY A 156 8.30 20.65 -12.02
N THR A 157 7.25 20.44 -11.24
CA THR A 157 7.31 19.69 -9.98
C THR A 157 7.60 18.19 -10.21
N LEU A 158 6.92 17.57 -11.18
CA LEU A 158 7.09 16.13 -11.48
C LEU A 158 8.45 15.78 -12.09
N LEU A 159 9.03 16.71 -12.85
CA LEU A 159 10.31 16.51 -13.53
C LEU A 159 11.51 17.00 -12.70
N ASN A 160 11.26 17.60 -11.53
CA ASN A 160 12.28 18.25 -10.69
C ASN A 160 13.21 19.16 -11.49
N ARG A 161 12.64 19.88 -12.47
CA ARG A 161 13.35 20.78 -13.39
C ARG A 161 12.73 22.16 -13.30
N ASN A 162 13.54 23.13 -12.95
CA ASN A 162 13.22 24.52 -13.30
C ASN A 162 13.17 24.60 -14.83
N VAL A 163 11.97 24.82 -15.39
CA VAL A 163 11.71 24.93 -16.84
C VAL A 163 12.18 26.32 -17.35
N GLU A 164 13.42 26.64 -17.08
CA GLU A 164 14.13 27.76 -17.74
C GLU A 164 15.23 27.20 -18.62
N THR A 165 14.87 26.47 -19.65
CA THR A 165 15.81 26.11 -20.69
C THR A 165 15.47 26.89 -21.96
N GLN A 166 16.38 27.83 -22.33
CA GLN A 166 16.34 28.59 -23.58
C GLN A 166 16.77 27.77 -24.81
N ASP A 167 16.75 26.42 -24.73
CA ASP A 167 17.17 25.56 -25.83
C ASP A 167 15.97 25.18 -26.70
N GLU A 168 16.00 25.55 -27.98
CA GLU A 168 14.96 25.27 -28.97
C GLU A 168 14.72 23.77 -29.16
N THR A 169 15.71 22.92 -28.99
CA THR A 169 15.59 21.46 -29.05
C THR A 169 14.83 20.89 -27.87
N ALA A 170 14.97 21.49 -26.68
CA ALA A 170 14.22 21.14 -25.49
C ALA A 170 12.75 21.57 -25.60
N LYS A 171 12.48 22.75 -26.20
CA LYS A 171 11.10 23.20 -26.50
C LYS A 171 10.38 22.26 -27.44
N LYS A 172 10.99 21.89 -28.56
CA LYS A 172 10.37 20.95 -29.51
C LYS A 172 10.08 19.58 -28.92
N LYS A 173 11.01 19.05 -28.11
CA LYS A 173 10.77 17.78 -27.37
C LYS A 173 9.63 17.91 -26.36
N ALA A 174 9.47 19.04 -25.70
CA ALA A 174 8.37 19.30 -24.77
C ALA A 174 7.03 19.41 -25.53
N GLU A 175 7.00 20.04 -26.71
CA GLU A 175 5.82 20.13 -27.56
C GLU A 175 5.39 18.75 -28.09
N ASP A 176 6.34 17.95 -28.60
CA ASP A 176 6.08 16.56 -29.05
C ASP A 176 5.55 15.69 -27.91
N MET A 177 6.12 15.83 -26.71
CA MET A 177 5.67 15.13 -25.51
C MET A 177 4.28 15.61 -25.07
N MET A 178 3.99 16.90 -25.13
CA MET A 178 2.67 17.46 -24.85
C MET A 178 1.62 16.98 -25.85
N GLN A 179 1.94 16.86 -27.12
CA GLN A 179 1.05 16.33 -28.12
C GLN A 179 0.71 14.85 -27.86
N MET A 180 1.70 14.05 -27.48
CA MET A 180 1.51 12.65 -27.11
C MET A 180 0.67 12.49 -25.82
N LEU A 181 0.89 13.34 -24.82
CA LEU A 181 0.18 13.32 -23.54
C LEU A 181 -1.21 13.96 -23.62
N GLY A 182 -1.47 14.76 -24.65
CA GLY A 182 -2.73 15.51 -24.81
C GLY A 182 -3.97 14.64 -24.83
N SER A 183 -3.88 13.41 -25.29
CA SER A 183 -4.97 12.43 -25.31
C SER A 183 -5.27 11.79 -23.94
N PHE A 184 -4.33 11.92 -22.98
CA PHE A 184 -4.49 11.35 -21.64
C PHE A 184 -5.26 12.31 -20.73
N THR A 185 -6.02 11.75 -19.78
CA THR A 185 -6.49 12.56 -18.65
C THR A 185 -5.32 12.96 -17.77
N VAL A 186 -5.44 14.10 -17.06
CA VAL A 186 -4.39 14.57 -16.14
C VAL A 186 -4.05 13.51 -15.10
N LEU A 187 -5.06 12.86 -14.54
CA LEU A 187 -4.87 11.77 -13.58
C LEU A 187 -4.04 10.61 -14.17
N ARG A 188 -4.37 10.20 -15.39
CA ARG A 188 -3.63 9.13 -16.09
C ARG A 188 -2.20 9.53 -16.39
N MET A 189 -2.00 10.76 -16.84
CA MET A 189 -0.68 11.30 -17.09
C MET A 189 0.19 11.28 -15.83
N ILE A 190 -0.31 11.83 -14.72
CA ILE A 190 0.41 11.86 -13.44
C ILE A 190 0.76 10.44 -12.96
N ASN A 191 -0.18 9.50 -13.05
CA ASN A 191 0.05 8.11 -12.67
C ASN A 191 1.11 7.43 -13.56
N THR A 192 1.16 7.77 -14.85
CA THR A 192 2.16 7.23 -15.79
C THR A 192 3.54 7.84 -15.55
N MET A 193 3.62 9.16 -15.38
CA MET A 193 4.87 9.86 -15.09
C MET A 193 5.40 9.57 -13.69
N GLY A 194 4.54 9.40 -12.69
CA GLY A 194 4.91 8.97 -11.35
C GLY A 194 5.52 7.56 -11.26
N ALA A 195 5.49 6.79 -12.34
CA ALA A 195 6.26 5.54 -12.46
C ALA A 195 7.75 5.81 -12.74
N ILE A 196 8.08 7.00 -13.26
CA ILE A 196 9.43 7.42 -13.68
C ILE A 196 10.04 8.44 -12.69
N GLY A 197 9.21 9.21 -11.96
CA GLY A 197 9.59 10.27 -11.03
C GLY A 197 9.02 10.11 -9.62
N GLU A 198 8.99 11.20 -8.84
CA GLU A 198 8.34 11.22 -7.53
C GLU A 198 6.82 11.10 -7.68
N LYS A 199 6.23 10.22 -6.87
CA LYS A 199 4.79 10.01 -6.86
C LYS A 199 4.10 11.05 -5.98
N MET A 200 3.10 11.71 -6.52
CA MET A 200 2.25 12.60 -5.75
C MET A 200 1.43 11.81 -4.71
N THR A 201 1.25 12.39 -3.52
CA THR A 201 0.37 11.84 -2.49
C THR A 201 -1.10 12.05 -2.86
N LYS A 202 -2.01 11.36 -2.16
CA LYS A 202 -3.45 11.53 -2.35
C LYS A 202 -3.88 12.98 -2.09
N GLU A 203 -3.34 13.58 -1.02
CA GLU A 203 -3.62 14.96 -0.63
C GLU A 203 -3.18 15.94 -1.72
N GLN A 204 -1.99 15.75 -2.30
CA GLN A 204 -1.49 16.57 -3.40
C GLN A 204 -2.36 16.46 -4.66
N LEU A 205 -2.84 15.25 -4.97
CA LEU A 205 -3.75 15.04 -6.10
C LEU A 205 -5.11 15.71 -5.88
N LEU A 206 -5.67 15.61 -4.67
CA LEU A 206 -6.93 16.27 -4.33
C LEU A 206 -6.80 17.80 -4.31
N GLU A 207 -5.69 18.33 -3.81
CA GLU A 207 -5.38 19.76 -3.88
C GLU A 207 -5.29 20.25 -5.33
N LEU A 208 -4.61 19.48 -6.18
CA LEU A 208 -4.52 19.77 -7.60
C LEU A 208 -5.90 19.76 -8.28
N ASN A 209 -6.75 18.78 -7.95
CA ASN A 209 -8.13 18.74 -8.44
C ASN A 209 -8.94 19.97 -7.99
N SER A 210 -8.79 20.38 -6.74
CA SER A 210 -9.43 21.59 -6.21
C SER A 210 -9.00 22.86 -6.98
N ARG A 211 -7.73 22.95 -7.38
CA ARG A 211 -7.24 24.06 -8.22
C ARG A 211 -7.81 24.01 -9.63
N LEU A 212 -7.92 22.81 -10.24
CA LEU A 212 -8.57 22.65 -11.54
C LEU A 212 -10.05 23.00 -11.51
N ASN A 213 -10.76 22.65 -10.43
CA ASN A 213 -12.15 23.01 -10.21
C ASN A 213 -12.41 24.53 -10.02
N GLN A 214 -11.35 25.37 -9.99
CA GLN A 214 -11.45 26.82 -10.01
C GLN A 214 -11.27 27.42 -11.41
N ILE A 215 -10.86 26.61 -12.40
CA ILE A 215 -10.63 27.06 -13.76
C ILE A 215 -11.82 26.69 -14.62
N GLN A 216 -12.56 27.70 -15.07
CA GLN A 216 -13.75 27.52 -15.93
C GLN A 216 -13.33 26.99 -17.30
N ARG A 217 -14.12 26.03 -17.83
CA ARG A 217 -13.90 25.52 -19.19
C ARG A 217 -14.18 26.61 -20.20
N GLU A 218 -13.24 26.80 -21.12
CA GLU A 218 -13.47 27.65 -22.28
C GLU A 218 -14.29 26.84 -23.30
N ASN A 219 -15.44 27.41 -23.72
CA ASN A 219 -16.34 26.84 -24.73
C ASN A 219 -15.73 26.88 -26.13
#